data_c8ac30b466f964a5097b93df51cc3854
#
_entry.id   c8ac30b466f964a5097b93df51cc3854
#
_cell.length_a   1.000
_cell.length_b   1.000
_cell.length_c   1.000
_cell.angle_alpha   90.00
_cell.angle_beta   90.00
_cell.angle_gamma   90.00
#
_symmetry.space_group_name_H-M   'P 1'
#
loop_
_entity.id
_entity.type
_entity.pdbx_description
1 polymer ?
#
loop_
_entity_poly.entity_id
_entity_poly.type
_entity_poly.pdbx_seq_one_letter_code
_entity_poly.pdbx_strand_id
1 'polypeptide(L)'
;AYLLGFVVLFSTWYQYHAGSQYTEGTNAWIVWQHGLSMAWVALMPFGVAVLAHNLDTPNRKWGVFYFGICLFGNYWTTMILAAFVKFKFPVTYTSELPVPAEMMRKGTPIFMGATALLGAVLVSVSLYFPWAALIGYGIYVLSNVSPVHTLNRVKPLLEKILTR
;
A
#
# COMPACT_ATOMS: atom_id res chain seq x y z
N ALA A 1 9.31 -17.06 -5.28
CA ALA A 1 9.41 -15.63 -5.59
C ALA A 1 8.34 -15.17 -6.58
N TYR A 2 8.17 -15.84 -7.75
CA TYR A 2 7.24 -15.43 -8.81
C TYR A 2 5.77 -15.35 -8.33
N LEU A 3 5.27 -16.37 -7.65
CA LEU A 3 3.90 -16.40 -7.10
C LEU A 3 3.66 -15.24 -6.11
N LEU A 4 4.64 -14.95 -5.27
CA LEU A 4 4.55 -13.82 -4.34
C LEU A 4 4.43 -12.50 -5.11
N GLY A 5 5.26 -12.28 -6.11
CA GLY A 5 5.17 -11.09 -6.98
C GLY A 5 3.82 -10.96 -7.66
N PHE A 6 3.28 -12.06 -8.19
CA PHE A 6 1.96 -12.07 -8.82
C PHE A 6 0.83 -11.73 -7.83
N VAL A 7 0.85 -12.30 -6.62
CA VAL A 7 -0.14 -12.02 -5.58
C VAL A 7 -0.09 -10.54 -5.18
N VAL A 8 1.10 -9.97 -5.04
CA VAL A 8 1.26 -8.53 -4.73
C VAL A 8 0.70 -7.67 -5.84
N LEU A 9 1.07 -7.95 -7.09
CA LEU A 9 0.58 -7.25 -8.29
C LEU A 9 -0.95 -7.28 -8.36
N PHE A 10 -1.53 -8.47 -8.27
CA PHE A 10 -2.98 -8.67 -8.34
C PHE A 10 -3.71 -7.96 -7.19
N SER A 11 -3.20 -8.08 -5.95
CA SER A 11 -3.78 -7.42 -4.78
C SER A 11 -3.77 -5.89 -4.93
N THR A 12 -2.68 -5.34 -5.43
CA THR A 12 -2.55 -3.89 -5.66
C THR A 12 -3.52 -3.42 -6.74
N TRP A 13 -3.57 -4.11 -7.87
CA TRP A 13 -4.52 -3.82 -8.94
C TRP A 13 -5.97 -3.89 -8.46
N TYR A 14 -6.32 -4.95 -7.72
CA TYR A 14 -7.66 -5.14 -7.20
C TYR A 14 -8.08 -4.01 -6.23
N GLN A 15 -7.18 -3.59 -5.35
CA GLN A 15 -7.45 -2.46 -4.43
C GLN A 15 -7.72 -1.16 -5.20
N TYR A 16 -6.94 -0.87 -6.24
CA TYR A 16 -7.16 0.30 -7.09
C TYR A 16 -8.48 0.21 -7.85
N HIS A 17 -8.76 -0.94 -8.45
CA HIS A 17 -10.00 -1.15 -9.19
C HIS A 17 -11.22 -1.01 -8.27
N ALA A 18 -11.21 -1.66 -7.12
CA ALA A 18 -12.29 -1.54 -6.14
C ALA A 18 -12.44 -0.10 -5.60
N GLY A 19 -11.33 0.60 -5.35
CA GLY A 19 -11.36 1.99 -4.90
C GLY A 19 -11.90 2.97 -5.94
N SER A 20 -11.59 2.76 -7.22
CA SER A 20 -12.02 3.65 -8.30
C SER A 20 -13.54 3.61 -8.55
N GLN A 21 -14.21 2.52 -8.21
CA GLN A 21 -15.66 2.40 -8.35
C GLN A 21 -16.44 3.37 -7.43
N TYR A 22 -15.81 3.81 -6.35
CA TYR A 22 -16.43 4.67 -5.34
C TYR A 22 -16.01 6.14 -5.45
N THR A 23 -15.31 6.53 -6.52
CA THR A 23 -14.89 7.91 -6.75
C THR A 23 -15.69 8.54 -7.87
N GLU A 24 -16.33 9.68 -7.60
CA GLU A 24 -17.01 10.48 -8.62
C GLU A 24 -16.01 11.39 -9.33
N GLY A 25 -15.92 11.23 -10.62
CA GLY A 25 -15.09 12.07 -11.48
C GLY A 25 -13.59 11.76 -11.41
N THR A 26 -12.94 11.94 -12.53
CA THR A 26 -11.48 11.85 -12.65
C THR A 26 -10.92 13.25 -12.90
N ASN A 27 -10.07 13.73 -11.99
CA ASN A 27 -9.24 14.88 -12.31
C ASN A 27 -7.83 14.42 -12.72
N ALA A 28 -7.10 15.28 -13.42
CA ALA A 28 -5.74 14.98 -13.90
C ALA A 28 -4.83 14.45 -12.80
N TRP A 29 -5.06 14.84 -11.56
CA TRP A 29 -4.29 14.44 -10.41
C TRP A 29 -4.53 12.99 -9.98
N ILE A 30 -5.77 12.53 -9.97
CA ILE A 30 -6.12 11.12 -9.71
C ILE A 30 -5.46 10.24 -10.77
N VAL A 31 -5.47 10.69 -12.04
CA VAL A 31 -4.81 9.99 -13.14
C VAL A 31 -3.30 9.90 -12.91
N TRP A 32 -2.64 10.99 -12.51
CA TRP A 32 -1.21 10.98 -12.19
C TRP A 32 -0.87 10.08 -11.01
N GLN A 33 -1.68 10.09 -9.96
CA GLN A 33 -1.50 9.22 -8.80
C GLN A 33 -1.62 7.74 -9.19
N HIS A 34 -2.62 7.39 -9.99
CA HIS A 34 -2.77 6.02 -10.50
C HIS A 34 -1.60 5.63 -11.41
N GLY A 35 -1.16 6.51 -12.31
CA GLY A 35 -0.01 6.26 -13.18
C GLY A 35 1.26 5.97 -12.38
N LEU A 36 1.52 6.75 -11.33
CA LEU A 36 2.67 6.56 -10.45
C LEU A 36 2.56 5.26 -9.64
N SER A 37 1.37 4.91 -9.18
CA SER A 37 1.12 3.62 -8.53
C SER A 37 1.39 2.45 -9.47
N MET A 38 0.97 2.54 -10.74
CA MET A 38 1.27 1.53 -11.75
C MET A 38 2.77 1.43 -12.05
N ALA A 39 3.52 2.54 -11.99
CA ALA A 39 4.99 2.51 -12.11
C ALA A 39 5.63 1.68 -10.98
N TRP A 40 5.18 1.82 -9.73
CA TRP A 40 5.64 0.97 -8.61
C TRP A 40 5.27 -0.49 -8.80
N VAL A 41 4.06 -0.75 -9.28
CA VAL A 41 3.62 -2.12 -9.62
C VAL A 41 4.52 -2.73 -10.70
N ALA A 42 4.91 -1.96 -11.71
CA ALA A 42 5.83 -2.41 -12.77
C ALA A 42 7.26 -2.69 -12.26
N LEU A 43 7.68 -2.09 -11.15
CA LEU A 43 8.97 -2.38 -10.51
C LEU A 43 8.96 -3.67 -9.69
N MET A 44 7.80 -4.22 -9.32
CA MET A 44 7.69 -5.43 -8.50
C MET A 44 8.42 -6.66 -9.06
N PRO A 45 8.33 -7.00 -10.37
CA PRO A 45 9.08 -8.12 -10.91
C PRO A 45 10.60 -7.99 -10.71
N PHE A 46 11.14 -6.77 -10.80
CA PHE A 46 12.56 -6.50 -10.54
C PHE A 46 12.88 -6.69 -9.05
N GLY A 47 12.04 -6.19 -8.15
CA GLY A 47 12.19 -6.40 -6.71
C GLY A 47 12.23 -7.88 -6.35
N VAL A 48 11.33 -8.68 -6.93
CA VAL A 48 11.29 -10.13 -6.77
C VAL A 48 12.53 -10.81 -7.34
N ALA A 49 13.02 -10.40 -8.51
CA ALA A 49 14.21 -10.97 -9.13
C ALA A 49 15.47 -10.66 -8.30
N VAL A 50 15.62 -9.42 -7.83
CA VAL A 50 16.73 -9.02 -6.94
C VAL A 50 16.70 -9.80 -5.62
N LEU A 51 15.51 -9.96 -5.02
CA LEU A 51 15.34 -10.77 -3.83
C LEU A 51 15.77 -12.23 -4.09
N ALA A 52 15.24 -12.86 -5.13
CA ALA A 52 15.51 -14.24 -5.46
C ALA A 52 17.01 -14.49 -5.71
N HIS A 53 17.68 -13.58 -6.45
CA HIS A 53 19.10 -13.69 -6.74
C HIS A 53 19.97 -13.59 -5.48
N ASN A 54 19.58 -12.77 -4.51
CA ASN A 54 20.40 -12.48 -3.33
C ASN A 54 20.02 -13.30 -2.09
N LEU A 55 18.95 -14.11 -2.12
CA LEU A 55 18.39 -14.75 -0.93
C LEU A 55 19.39 -15.68 -0.23
N ASP A 56 20.18 -16.42 -1.00
CA ASP A 56 21.17 -17.39 -0.51
C ASP A 56 22.61 -16.85 -0.54
N THR A 57 22.76 -15.53 -0.71
CA THR A 57 24.08 -14.88 -0.76
C THR A 57 24.35 -14.04 0.49
N PRO A 58 25.60 -13.62 0.73
CA PRO A 58 25.92 -12.64 1.77
C PRO A 58 25.19 -11.29 1.61
N ASN A 59 24.73 -11.00 0.40
CA ASN A 59 24.00 -9.76 0.05
C ASN A 59 22.50 -9.84 0.32
N ARG A 60 22.01 -10.90 0.97
CA ARG A 60 20.59 -11.11 1.31
C ARG A 60 19.90 -9.86 1.85
N LYS A 61 20.52 -9.15 2.78
CA LYS A 61 19.96 -7.93 3.38
C LYS A 61 19.61 -6.87 2.32
N TRP A 62 20.42 -6.71 1.30
CA TRP A 62 20.17 -5.75 0.24
C TRP A 62 19.05 -6.20 -0.70
N GLY A 63 18.96 -7.51 -0.98
CA GLY A 63 17.85 -8.08 -1.75
C GLY A 63 16.51 -7.87 -1.04
N VAL A 64 16.46 -8.14 0.27
CA VAL A 64 15.26 -7.94 1.09
C VAL A 64 14.91 -6.45 1.23
N PHE A 65 15.91 -5.60 1.43
CA PHE A 65 15.76 -4.16 1.49
C PHE A 65 15.16 -3.58 0.21
N TYR A 66 15.73 -3.94 -0.94
CA TYR A 66 15.26 -3.47 -2.24
C TYR A 66 13.82 -3.93 -2.53
N PHE A 67 13.51 -5.21 -2.24
CA PHE A 67 12.16 -5.73 -2.37
C PHE A 67 11.17 -4.96 -1.48
N GLY A 68 11.55 -4.65 -0.25
CA GLY A 68 10.74 -3.83 0.66
C GLY A 68 10.49 -2.41 0.12
N ILE A 69 11.51 -1.77 -0.49
CA ILE A 69 11.32 -0.48 -1.15
C ILE A 69 10.28 -0.59 -2.28
N CYS A 70 10.38 -1.62 -3.13
CA CYS A 70 9.40 -1.83 -4.19
C CYS A 70 7.99 -2.06 -3.62
N LEU A 71 7.86 -2.81 -2.53
CA LEU A 71 6.59 -3.14 -1.89
C LEU A 71 5.91 -1.91 -1.26
N PHE A 72 6.65 -1.08 -0.56
CA PHE A 72 6.11 0.05 0.19
C PHE A 72 6.29 1.42 -0.51
N GLY A 73 7.09 1.50 -1.55
CA GLY A 73 7.40 2.74 -2.26
C GLY A 73 6.15 3.44 -2.79
N ASN A 74 5.17 2.67 -3.26
CA ASN A 74 3.88 3.20 -3.66
C ASN A 74 3.18 3.97 -2.51
N TYR A 75 3.18 3.43 -1.30
CA TYR A 75 2.56 4.08 -0.14
C TYR A 75 3.27 5.37 0.23
N TRP A 76 4.60 5.37 0.26
CA TRP A 76 5.38 6.58 0.54
C TRP A 76 5.15 7.66 -0.51
N THR A 77 5.20 7.29 -1.78
CA THR A 77 4.97 8.23 -2.88
C THR A 77 3.55 8.79 -2.83
N THR A 78 2.55 7.94 -2.61
CA THR A 78 1.15 8.36 -2.50
C THR A 78 0.95 9.28 -1.29
N MET A 79 1.60 9.00 -0.15
CA MET A 79 1.56 9.87 1.03
C MET A 79 2.17 11.24 0.77
N ILE A 80 3.34 11.28 0.14
CA ILE A 80 3.99 12.54 -0.24
C ILE A 80 3.08 13.35 -1.17
N LEU A 81 2.56 12.70 -2.19
CA LEU A 81 1.66 13.35 -3.13
C LEU A 81 0.36 13.80 -2.46
N ALA A 82 -0.27 12.96 -1.63
CA ALA A 82 -1.48 13.32 -0.91
C ALA A 82 -1.28 14.53 0.00
N ALA A 83 -0.10 14.69 0.60
CA ALA A 83 0.23 15.86 1.40
C ALA A 83 0.23 17.15 0.55
N PHE A 84 0.73 17.09 -0.69
CA PHE A 84 0.73 18.25 -1.59
C PHE A 84 -0.64 18.56 -2.19
N VAL A 85 -1.51 17.57 -2.37
CA VAL A 85 -2.76 17.65 -3.15
C VAL A 85 -4.00 17.77 -2.31
N LYS A 86 -3.98 17.18 -1.13
CA LYS A 86 -5.11 17.16 -0.21
C LYS A 86 -5.72 18.56 0.04
N PHE A 87 -4.92 19.61 -0.12
CA PHE A 87 -5.36 21.01 0.04
C PHE A 87 -6.02 21.61 -1.22
N LYS A 88 -5.85 21.00 -2.40
CA LYS A 88 -6.32 21.59 -3.67
C LYS A 88 -7.50 20.87 -4.32
N PHE A 89 -7.66 19.56 -4.12
CA PHE A 89 -8.63 18.76 -4.88
C PHE A 89 -9.29 17.69 -3.98
N PRO A 90 -10.41 18.01 -3.33
CA PRO A 90 -11.14 17.02 -2.56
C PRO A 90 -11.64 15.91 -3.48
N VAL A 91 -11.41 14.66 -3.08
CA VAL A 91 -12.00 13.49 -3.75
C VAL A 91 -13.47 13.46 -3.40
N THR A 92 -14.32 13.40 -4.42
CA THR A 92 -15.77 13.20 -4.27
C THR A 92 -16.05 11.71 -4.33
N TYR A 93 -16.82 11.21 -3.38
CA TYR A 93 -17.19 9.79 -3.32
C TYR A 93 -18.64 9.60 -3.75
N THR A 94 -18.93 8.47 -4.41
CA THR A 94 -20.28 8.09 -4.81
C THR A 94 -21.15 7.80 -3.57
N SER A 95 -22.48 7.91 -3.73
CA SER A 95 -23.46 7.57 -2.69
C SER A 95 -23.47 6.05 -2.36
N GLU A 96 -22.89 5.22 -3.21
CA GLU A 96 -22.81 3.76 -3.06
C GLU A 96 -21.67 3.30 -2.14
N LEU A 97 -20.94 4.24 -1.54
CA LEU A 97 -19.84 3.90 -0.65
C LEU A 97 -20.34 3.09 0.57
N PRO A 98 -19.74 1.93 0.88
CA PRO A 98 -20.18 1.06 1.98
C PRO A 98 -19.94 1.67 3.38
N VAL A 99 -19.23 2.78 3.45
CA VAL A 99 -18.94 3.53 4.67
C VAL A 99 -19.15 5.03 4.42
N PRO A 100 -19.49 5.84 5.45
CA PRO A 100 -19.64 7.28 5.28
C PRO A 100 -18.41 7.93 4.64
N ALA A 101 -18.62 8.80 3.64
CA ALA A 101 -17.54 9.49 2.92
C ALA A 101 -16.59 10.26 3.86
N GLU A 102 -17.12 10.80 4.95
CA GLU A 102 -16.32 11.47 5.97
C GLU A 102 -15.35 10.51 6.68
N MET A 103 -15.80 9.28 6.96
CA MET A 103 -14.96 8.23 7.56
C MET A 103 -13.83 7.85 6.61
N MET A 104 -14.11 7.71 5.31
CA MET A 104 -13.08 7.47 4.31
C MET A 104 -12.09 8.63 4.23
N ARG A 105 -12.58 9.86 4.22
CA ARG A 105 -11.73 11.06 4.15
C ARG A 105 -10.78 11.20 5.33
N LYS A 106 -11.21 10.84 6.53
CA LYS A 106 -10.38 10.87 7.75
C LYS A 106 -9.56 9.60 7.93
N GLY A 107 -10.13 8.43 7.64
CA GLY A 107 -9.51 7.13 7.86
C GLY A 107 -8.41 6.78 6.87
N THR A 108 -8.59 7.12 5.60
CA THR A 108 -7.62 6.81 4.54
C THR A 108 -6.22 7.35 4.83
N PRO A 109 -6.03 8.65 5.19
CA PRO A 109 -4.69 9.14 5.49
C PRO A 109 -4.08 8.52 6.75
N ILE A 110 -4.88 8.14 7.74
CA ILE A 110 -4.40 7.44 8.94
C ILE A 110 -3.90 6.04 8.54
N PHE A 111 -4.71 5.31 7.78
CA PHE A 111 -4.33 3.98 7.30
C PHE A 111 -3.08 4.02 6.42
N MET A 112 -3.01 4.94 5.48
CA MET A 112 -1.84 5.10 4.60
C MET A 112 -0.60 5.50 5.41
N GLY A 113 -0.74 6.40 6.38
CA GLY A 113 0.36 6.79 7.27
C GLY A 113 0.88 5.63 8.12
N ALA A 114 -0.02 4.84 8.70
CA ALA A 114 0.33 3.64 9.45
C ALA A 114 1.05 2.59 8.56
N THR A 115 0.56 2.38 7.34
CA THR A 115 1.19 1.47 6.38
C THR A 115 2.57 1.98 5.94
N ALA A 116 2.70 3.28 5.66
CA ALA A 116 3.99 3.88 5.31
C ALA A 116 5.01 3.75 6.44
N LEU A 117 4.58 3.97 7.70
CA LEU A 117 5.42 3.79 8.88
C LEU A 117 5.84 2.33 9.07
N LEU A 118 4.88 1.40 8.98
CA LEU A 118 5.16 -0.03 9.04
C LEU A 118 6.19 -0.43 7.97
N GLY A 119 6.01 0.05 6.74
CA GLY A 119 6.95 -0.17 5.64
C GLY A 119 8.34 0.36 5.96
N ALA A 120 8.46 1.58 6.50
CA ALA A 120 9.74 2.16 6.90
C ALA A 120 10.44 1.32 7.98
N VAL A 121 9.69 0.85 8.98
CA VAL A 121 10.22 -0.02 10.04
C VAL A 121 10.70 -1.35 9.45
N LEU A 122 9.87 -2.05 8.67
CA LEU A 122 10.23 -3.35 8.09
C LEU A 122 11.42 -3.25 7.12
N VAL A 123 11.48 -2.19 6.31
CA VAL A 123 12.61 -1.94 5.40
C VAL A 123 13.88 -1.66 6.19
N SER A 124 13.81 -0.91 7.29
CA SER A 124 14.97 -0.68 8.17
C SER A 124 15.40 -1.96 8.87
N VAL A 125 14.47 -2.75 9.37
CA VAL A 125 14.73 -4.06 10.00
C VAL A 125 15.41 -5.02 9.03
N SER A 126 15.12 -4.94 7.74
CA SER A 126 15.72 -5.84 6.73
C SER A 126 17.25 -5.75 6.64
N LEU A 127 17.83 -4.61 7.01
CA LEU A 127 19.29 -4.41 7.00
C LEU A 127 20.01 -5.20 8.11
N TYR A 128 19.30 -5.50 9.20
CA TYR A 128 19.82 -6.19 10.37
C TYR A 128 19.26 -7.62 10.50
N PHE A 129 17.98 -7.79 10.22
CA PHE A 129 17.24 -9.04 10.39
C PHE A 129 16.41 -9.37 9.12
N PRO A 130 17.07 -9.74 8.00
CA PRO A 130 16.39 -9.90 6.70
C PRO A 130 15.27 -10.96 6.73
N TRP A 131 15.43 -12.05 7.47
CA TRP A 131 14.39 -13.07 7.59
C TRP A 131 13.15 -12.59 8.34
N ALA A 132 13.34 -11.81 9.41
CA ALA A 132 12.22 -11.23 10.16
C ALA A 132 11.44 -10.23 9.29
N ALA A 133 12.16 -9.42 8.48
CA ALA A 133 11.54 -8.51 7.54
C ALA A 133 10.74 -9.25 6.45
N LEU A 134 11.27 -10.36 5.89
CA LEU A 134 10.55 -11.17 4.90
C LEU A 134 9.26 -11.77 5.47
N ILE A 135 9.29 -12.26 6.70
CA ILE A 135 8.07 -12.75 7.39
C ILE A 135 7.07 -11.59 7.53
N GLY A 136 7.54 -10.42 7.96
CA GLY A 136 6.72 -9.21 8.07
C GLY A 136 6.09 -8.80 6.73
N TYR A 137 6.85 -8.84 5.64
CA TYR A 137 6.34 -8.57 4.28
C TYR A 137 5.28 -9.60 3.88
N GLY A 138 5.50 -10.89 4.17
CA GLY A 138 4.53 -11.95 3.91
C GLY A 138 3.22 -11.74 4.66
N ILE A 139 3.27 -11.45 5.95
CA ILE A 139 2.10 -11.14 6.78
C ILE A 139 1.37 -9.91 6.22
N TYR A 140 2.11 -8.86 5.88
CA TYR A 140 1.54 -7.65 5.29
C TYR A 140 0.79 -7.96 3.98
N VAL A 141 1.41 -8.68 3.04
CA VAL A 141 0.80 -9.06 1.76
C VAL A 141 -0.46 -9.88 1.98
N LEU A 142 -0.40 -10.92 2.83
CA LEU A 142 -1.55 -11.77 3.13
C LEU A 142 -2.70 -10.99 3.79
N SER A 143 -2.41 -10.02 4.65
CA SER A 143 -3.44 -9.18 5.27
C SER A 143 -4.15 -8.26 4.26
N ASN A 144 -3.51 -7.95 3.14
CA ASN A 144 -4.04 -7.08 2.10
C ASN A 144 -4.73 -7.81 0.93
N VAL A 145 -4.68 -9.14 0.88
CA VAL A 145 -5.34 -9.93 -0.19
C VAL A 145 -6.87 -9.82 -0.15
N SER A 146 -7.46 -9.47 1.00
CA SER A 146 -8.92 -9.32 1.13
C SER A 146 -9.32 -7.97 1.71
N PRO A 147 -9.42 -6.91 0.89
CA PRO A 147 -9.73 -5.55 1.36
C PRO A 147 -11.11 -5.43 2.01
N VAL A 148 -12.09 -6.25 1.63
CA VAL A 148 -13.44 -6.24 2.23
C VAL A 148 -13.39 -6.70 3.69
N HIS A 149 -12.61 -7.73 4.00
CA HIS A 149 -12.41 -8.17 5.39
C HIS A 149 -11.63 -7.14 6.21
N THR A 150 -10.70 -6.42 5.60
CA THR A 150 -9.92 -5.37 6.28
C THR A 150 -10.81 -4.18 6.62
N LEU A 151 -11.66 -3.72 5.71
CA LEU A 151 -12.63 -2.65 5.97
C LEU A 151 -13.59 -3.00 7.11
N ASN A 152 -14.13 -4.21 7.13
CA ASN A 152 -15.03 -4.65 8.19
C ASN A 152 -14.34 -4.77 9.56
N ARG A 153 -13.06 -5.08 9.63
CA ARG A 153 -12.26 -5.12 10.87
C ARG A 153 -11.86 -3.73 11.35
N VAL A 154 -11.59 -2.83 10.43
CA VAL A 154 -11.10 -1.47 10.75
C VAL A 154 -12.26 -0.53 11.07
N LYS A 155 -13.47 -0.80 10.54
CA LYS A 155 -14.68 0.01 10.79
C LYS A 155 -14.93 0.30 12.28
N PRO A 156 -15.01 -0.70 13.21
CA PRO A 156 -15.25 -0.42 14.61
C PRO A 156 -14.11 0.34 15.30
N LEU A 157 -12.88 0.18 14.81
CA LEU A 157 -11.71 0.90 15.32
C LEU A 157 -11.75 2.39 14.88
N LEU A 158 -12.12 2.64 13.63
CA LEU A 158 -12.28 3.99 13.10
C LEU A 158 -13.46 4.70 13.77
N GLU A 159 -14.58 4.02 14.00
CA GLU A 159 -15.72 4.57 14.75
C GLU A 159 -15.27 5.04 16.14
N LYS A 160 -14.49 4.22 16.86
CA LYS A 160 -13.98 4.56 18.20
C LYS A 160 -12.98 5.73 18.22
N ILE A 161 -12.22 5.94 17.14
CA ILE A 161 -11.25 7.04 17.02
C ILE A 161 -11.94 8.33 16.60
N LEU A 162 -12.99 8.24 15.76
CA LEU A 162 -13.66 9.41 15.19
C LEU A 162 -14.79 9.97 16.08
N THR A 163 -15.25 9.19 17.07
CA THR A 163 -16.27 9.61 18.06
C THR A 163 -15.64 10.20 19.33
N ARG A 164 -14.34 10.26 19.43
CA ARG A 164 -13.57 10.99 20.45
C ARG A 164 -13.07 12.33 19.89
#